data_0ddcd82389b94bc7ed0088cd05590e47
#
_entry.id   0ddcd82389b94bc7ed0088cd05590e47
#
_cell.length_a   1.000
_cell.length_b   1.000
_cell.length_c   1.000
_cell.angle_alpha   90.00
_cell.angle_beta   90.00
_cell.angle_gamma   90.00
#
_symmetry.space_group_name_H-M   'P 1'
#
loop_
_entity.id
_entity.type
_entity.pdbx_description
1 polymer ?
#
loop_
_entity_poly.entity_id
_entity_poly.type
_entity_poly.pdbx_seq_one_letter_code
_entity_poly.pdbx_strand_id
1 'polypeptide(L)'
;LRFSVNADDLTEGISAEDCLDGTITDRIRLSYQDEISSTPGLYQVTYSAANRAGDVTSLPVTVELYDPAEESGKPQITLSEYLIHLELQQAFEPKDYLEQVNVDQMTYEKGEDDELHAVSAEDKILGEEKLSIENPVDTGKEGVYEVTYTVTSEEGQTSSIRLIVCVNE
;
A
#
# COMPACT_ATOMS: atom_id res chain seq x y z
N LEU A 1 -2.27 3.65 -0.52
CA LEU A 1 -1.60 4.81 0.10
C LEU A 1 -2.36 5.26 1.34
N ARG A 2 -1.67 5.80 2.33
CA ARG A 2 -2.25 6.13 3.64
C ARG A 2 -1.72 7.48 4.14
N PHE A 3 -2.61 8.40 4.47
CA PHE A 3 -2.26 9.73 4.96
C PHE A 3 -3.10 10.09 6.19
N SER A 4 -2.56 10.95 7.06
CA SER A 4 -3.35 11.53 8.14
C SER A 4 -4.43 12.47 7.59
N VAL A 5 -5.58 12.55 8.24
CA VAL A 5 -6.62 13.57 7.95
C VAL A 5 -6.10 15.01 8.07
N ASN A 6 -4.95 15.20 8.72
CA ASN A 6 -4.28 16.49 8.87
C ASN A 6 -3.14 16.69 7.85
N ALA A 7 -2.95 15.80 6.88
CA ALA A 7 -1.92 15.95 5.86
C ALA A 7 -2.23 17.15 4.96
N ASP A 8 -1.27 18.06 4.82
CA ASP A 8 -1.40 19.25 3.95
C ASP A 8 -1.24 18.88 2.47
N ASP A 9 -0.56 17.75 2.20
CA ASP A 9 -0.22 17.32 0.84
C ASP A 9 -0.30 15.79 0.70
N LEU A 10 -1.18 15.33 -0.17
CA LEU A 10 -1.34 13.91 -0.51
C LEU A 10 -0.37 13.44 -1.60
N THR A 11 0.60 14.26 -1.99
CA THR A 11 1.70 13.86 -2.90
C THR A 11 2.99 13.55 -2.17
N GLU A 12 3.04 13.70 -0.85
CA GLU A 12 4.23 13.39 -0.06
C GLU A 12 4.63 11.92 -0.24
N GLY A 13 5.91 11.69 -0.56
CA GLY A 13 6.44 10.35 -0.82
C GLY A 13 6.11 9.77 -2.20
N ILE A 14 5.35 10.49 -3.03
CA ILE A 14 5.03 10.08 -4.41
C ILE A 14 6.07 10.67 -5.36
N SER A 15 6.62 9.86 -6.26
CA SER A 15 7.56 10.30 -7.30
C SER A 15 7.06 9.94 -8.69
N ALA A 16 7.50 10.71 -9.68
CA ALA A 16 7.25 10.42 -11.09
C ALA A 16 8.53 10.65 -11.90
N GLU A 17 8.81 9.70 -12.77
CA GLU A 17 9.96 9.74 -13.67
C GLU A 17 9.53 9.46 -15.11
N ASP A 18 10.22 10.08 -16.06
CA ASP A 18 10.08 9.87 -17.50
C ASP A 18 11.44 9.51 -18.07
N CYS A 19 11.48 8.58 -19.02
CA CYS A 19 12.73 8.07 -19.60
C CYS A 19 13.55 9.12 -20.37
N LEU A 20 12.93 10.21 -20.81
CA LEU A 20 13.57 11.30 -21.54
C LEU A 20 13.74 12.58 -20.69
N ASP A 21 12.72 12.90 -19.89
CA ASP A 21 12.69 14.10 -19.07
C ASP A 21 13.38 13.94 -17.70
N GLY A 22 13.63 12.68 -17.27
CA GLY A 22 14.08 12.35 -15.91
C GLY A 22 12.98 12.55 -14.88
N THR A 23 13.33 13.06 -13.71
CA THR A 23 12.38 13.30 -12.61
C THR A 23 11.39 14.41 -12.98
N ILE A 24 10.10 14.08 -12.93
CA ILE A 24 8.96 14.98 -13.19
C ILE A 24 7.98 15.04 -12.00
N THR A 25 8.45 14.75 -10.82
CA THR A 25 7.66 14.71 -9.57
C THR A 25 6.91 16.03 -9.31
N ASP A 26 7.49 17.18 -9.65
CA ASP A 26 6.88 18.51 -9.54
C ASP A 26 5.67 18.72 -10.47
N ARG A 27 5.48 17.80 -11.43
CA ARG A 27 4.37 17.84 -12.39
C ARG A 27 3.22 16.91 -11.99
N ILE A 28 3.32 16.24 -10.85
CA ILE A 28 2.22 15.42 -10.34
C ILE A 28 1.00 16.30 -10.09
N ARG A 29 -0.15 15.83 -10.54
CA ARG A 29 -1.46 16.43 -10.32
C ARG A 29 -2.39 15.37 -9.75
N LEU A 30 -3.25 15.81 -8.82
CA LEU A 30 -4.27 14.96 -8.23
C LEU A 30 -5.63 15.32 -8.79
N SER A 31 -6.43 14.29 -9.03
CA SER A 31 -7.87 14.41 -9.24
C SER A 31 -8.60 13.43 -8.35
N TYR A 32 -9.80 13.80 -7.92
CA TYR A 32 -10.65 13.03 -7.02
C TYR A 32 -11.97 12.74 -7.70
N GLN A 33 -12.56 11.56 -7.43
CA GLN A 33 -13.94 11.28 -7.87
C GLN A 33 -14.96 12.04 -7.03
N ASP A 34 -14.69 12.09 -5.71
CA ASP A 34 -15.49 12.83 -4.73
C ASP A 34 -14.58 13.81 -3.99
N GLU A 35 -15.17 14.88 -3.44
CA GLU A 35 -14.42 15.85 -2.64
C GLU A 35 -13.79 15.15 -1.41
N ILE A 36 -12.46 15.15 -1.34
CA ILE A 36 -11.76 14.64 -0.16
C ILE A 36 -12.03 15.59 1.01
N SER A 37 -12.78 15.09 1.98
CA SER A 37 -13.01 15.79 3.25
C SER A 37 -11.89 15.44 4.22
N SER A 38 -11.71 16.25 5.28
CA SER A 38 -10.82 15.93 6.41
C SER A 38 -11.43 14.84 7.33
N THR A 39 -12.15 13.89 6.76
CA THR A 39 -12.83 12.81 7.49
C THR A 39 -12.08 11.50 7.20
N PRO A 40 -11.82 10.67 8.22
CA PRO A 40 -11.26 9.35 8.01
C PRO A 40 -12.10 8.51 7.05
N GLY A 41 -11.45 7.79 6.13
CA GLY A 41 -12.15 6.98 5.14
C GLY A 41 -11.28 6.60 3.94
N LEU A 42 -11.89 5.88 3.00
CA LEU A 42 -11.25 5.47 1.74
C LEU A 42 -11.74 6.36 0.60
N TYR A 43 -10.80 6.92 -0.15
CA TYR A 43 -11.06 7.86 -1.25
C TYR A 43 -10.40 7.36 -2.53
N GLN A 44 -11.10 7.47 -3.65
CA GLN A 44 -10.54 7.19 -4.97
C GLN A 44 -9.80 8.43 -5.47
N VAL A 45 -8.50 8.31 -5.68
CA VAL A 45 -7.60 9.38 -6.12
C VAL A 45 -6.91 8.95 -7.40
N THR A 46 -6.74 9.86 -8.34
CA THR A 46 -5.90 9.62 -9.51
C THR A 46 -4.72 10.59 -9.48
N TYR A 47 -3.52 10.04 -9.38
CA TYR A 47 -2.29 10.76 -9.61
C TYR A 47 -2.01 10.77 -11.11
N SER A 48 -1.61 11.91 -11.65
CA SER A 48 -1.21 12.02 -13.05
C SER A 48 0.01 12.90 -13.19
N ALA A 49 0.88 12.59 -14.14
CA ALA A 49 2.03 13.41 -14.50
C ALA A 49 2.15 13.49 -16.02
N ALA A 50 2.57 14.64 -16.52
CA ALA A 50 2.79 14.88 -17.95
C ALA A 50 4.26 15.14 -18.23
N ASN A 51 4.82 14.49 -19.28
CA ASN A 51 6.16 14.79 -19.78
C ASN A 51 6.14 16.07 -20.66
N ARG A 52 7.32 16.49 -21.14
CA ARG A 52 7.43 17.68 -22.02
C ARG A 52 6.78 17.50 -23.38
N ALA A 53 6.63 16.27 -23.85
CA ALA A 53 5.96 15.98 -25.12
C ALA A 53 4.42 16.09 -24.96
N GLY A 54 3.90 16.12 -23.73
CA GLY A 54 2.49 16.19 -23.43
C GLY A 54 1.84 14.82 -23.21
N ASP A 55 2.65 13.74 -23.16
CA ASP A 55 2.13 12.43 -22.82
C ASP A 55 1.82 12.39 -21.32
N VAL A 56 0.67 11.85 -20.97
CA VAL A 56 0.16 11.80 -19.60
C VAL A 56 0.05 10.36 -19.14
N THR A 57 0.69 10.06 -18.01
CA THR A 57 0.46 8.81 -17.27
C THR A 57 -0.45 9.10 -16.09
N SER A 58 -1.40 8.19 -15.83
CA SER A 58 -2.36 8.30 -14.75
C SER A 58 -2.42 7.02 -13.94
N LEU A 59 -2.40 7.15 -12.62
CA LEU A 59 -2.43 6.06 -11.65
C LEU A 59 -3.64 6.25 -10.72
N PRO A 60 -4.76 5.53 -10.95
CA PRO A 60 -5.89 5.52 -10.04
C PRO A 60 -5.58 4.60 -8.86
N VAL A 61 -5.77 5.09 -7.63
CA VAL A 61 -5.49 4.33 -6.41
C VAL A 61 -6.49 4.67 -5.31
N THR A 62 -6.63 3.75 -4.35
CA THR A 62 -7.33 4.02 -3.10
C THR A 62 -6.38 4.67 -2.11
N VAL A 63 -6.76 5.84 -1.61
CA VAL A 63 -6.10 6.55 -0.51
C VAL A 63 -6.94 6.40 0.74
N GLU A 64 -6.32 5.97 1.82
CA GLU A 64 -6.92 5.97 3.16
C GLU A 64 -6.51 7.24 3.89
N LEU A 65 -7.48 8.01 4.36
CA LEU A 65 -7.28 9.04 5.36
C LEU A 65 -7.57 8.47 6.75
N TYR A 66 -6.63 8.60 7.67
CA TYR A 66 -6.78 8.12 9.05
C TYR A 66 -6.66 9.25 10.07
N ASP A 67 -7.35 9.11 11.19
CA ASP A 67 -7.16 9.99 12.35
C ASP A 67 -6.07 9.40 13.26
N PRO A 68 -4.92 10.07 13.44
CA PRO A 68 -3.86 9.59 14.32
C PRO A 68 -4.33 9.37 15.77
N ALA A 69 -5.35 10.08 16.23
CA ALA A 69 -5.89 9.90 17.56
C ALA A 69 -6.63 8.57 17.74
N GLU A 70 -7.14 7.99 16.64
CA GLU A 70 -7.87 6.71 16.65
C GLU A 70 -6.97 5.49 16.40
N GLU A 71 -5.67 5.71 16.10
CA GLU A 71 -4.72 4.64 15.76
C GLU A 71 -4.09 3.95 16.98
N SER A 72 -4.26 4.54 18.17
CA SER A 72 -3.67 3.98 19.39
C SER A 72 -4.23 2.58 19.70
N GLY A 73 -3.33 1.60 19.77
CA GLY A 73 -3.67 0.21 20.10
C GLY A 73 -4.14 -0.64 18.90
N LYS A 74 -4.35 -0.05 17.73
CA LYS A 74 -4.64 -0.83 16.52
C LYS A 74 -3.41 -1.59 16.02
N PRO A 75 -3.61 -2.74 15.38
CA PRO A 75 -2.53 -3.42 14.67
C PRO A 75 -1.88 -2.52 13.63
N GLN A 76 -0.63 -2.80 13.29
CA GLN A 76 0.12 -2.08 12.23
C GLN A 76 0.77 -3.07 11.29
N ILE A 77 0.78 -2.76 10.00
CA ILE A 77 1.41 -3.55 8.95
C ILE A 77 2.41 -2.65 8.24
N THR A 78 3.62 -3.15 8.02
CA THR A 78 4.64 -2.49 7.21
C THR A 78 4.95 -3.39 6.01
N LEU A 79 4.98 -2.79 4.82
CA LEU A 79 5.40 -3.43 3.60
C LEU A 79 6.79 -2.91 3.20
N SER A 80 7.58 -3.74 2.54
CA SER A 80 8.86 -3.34 1.96
C SER A 80 8.68 -2.32 0.82
N GLU A 81 7.58 -2.44 0.09
CA GLU A 81 7.20 -1.53 -0.99
C GLU A 81 5.67 -1.31 -0.98
N TYR A 82 5.22 -0.15 -1.47
CA TYR A 82 3.80 0.21 -1.52
C TYR A 82 3.28 0.38 -2.94
N LEU A 83 4.18 0.40 -3.91
CA LEU A 83 3.90 0.40 -5.34
C LEU A 83 4.98 -0.39 -6.06
N ILE A 84 4.58 -1.35 -6.89
CA ILE A 84 5.49 -2.17 -7.70
C ILE A 84 5.04 -2.22 -9.15
N HIS A 85 6.00 -2.50 -10.04
CA HIS A 85 5.76 -2.77 -11.45
C HIS A 85 6.11 -4.22 -11.75
N LEU A 86 5.23 -4.92 -12.45
CA LEU A 86 5.41 -6.28 -12.93
C LEU A 86 5.29 -6.30 -14.44
N GLU A 87 6.13 -7.11 -15.08
CA GLU A 87 5.95 -7.46 -16.50
C GLU A 87 4.79 -8.46 -16.65
N LEU A 88 4.16 -8.47 -17.83
CA LEU A 88 3.14 -9.47 -18.14
C LEU A 88 3.66 -10.89 -17.88
N GLN A 89 2.86 -11.70 -17.18
CA GLN A 89 3.16 -13.08 -16.78
C GLN A 89 4.32 -13.24 -15.78
N GLN A 90 4.82 -12.16 -15.20
CA GLN A 90 5.78 -12.23 -14.09
C GLN A 90 5.14 -12.90 -12.88
N ALA A 91 5.91 -13.77 -12.22
CA ALA A 91 5.46 -14.39 -10.96
C ALA A 91 5.32 -13.32 -9.86
N PHE A 92 4.24 -13.43 -9.09
CA PHE A 92 3.94 -12.50 -8.01
C PHE A 92 3.38 -13.26 -6.81
N GLU A 93 4.01 -13.04 -5.64
CA GLU A 93 3.56 -13.58 -4.36
C GLU A 93 3.41 -12.41 -3.37
N PRO A 94 2.18 -12.10 -2.92
CA PRO A 94 1.96 -10.96 -2.02
C PRO A 94 2.73 -11.02 -0.71
N LYS A 95 2.95 -12.22 -0.14
CA LYS A 95 3.69 -12.38 1.11
C LYS A 95 5.13 -11.86 1.03
N ASP A 96 5.72 -11.78 -0.19
CA ASP A 96 7.08 -11.30 -0.39
C ASP A 96 7.27 -9.83 0.01
N TYR A 97 6.20 -9.06 0.04
CA TYR A 97 6.21 -7.64 0.36
C TYR A 97 5.89 -7.33 1.82
N LEU A 98 5.52 -8.34 2.62
CA LEU A 98 5.36 -8.16 4.07
C LEU A 98 6.73 -8.05 4.75
N GLU A 99 6.93 -6.98 5.51
CA GLU A 99 8.15 -6.76 6.28
C GLU A 99 7.90 -6.97 7.77
N GLN A 100 6.88 -6.30 8.32
CA GLN A 100 6.59 -6.33 9.75
C GLN A 100 5.09 -6.23 10.04
N VAL A 101 4.67 -6.90 11.10
CA VAL A 101 3.33 -6.78 11.68
C VAL A 101 3.43 -6.57 13.18
N ASN A 102 2.77 -5.52 13.69
CA ASN A 102 2.60 -5.27 15.12
C ASN A 102 1.15 -5.56 15.51
N VAL A 103 0.93 -6.56 16.35
CA VAL A 103 -0.41 -6.94 16.82
C VAL A 103 -0.31 -7.58 18.21
N ASP A 104 -1.30 -7.33 19.06
CA ASP A 104 -1.39 -7.88 20.41
C ASP A 104 -0.11 -7.67 21.25
N GLN A 105 0.47 -6.47 21.16
CA GLN A 105 1.72 -6.07 21.81
C GLN A 105 2.95 -6.88 21.39
N MET A 106 2.87 -7.59 20.27
CA MET A 106 3.97 -8.34 19.70
C MET A 106 4.34 -7.77 18.33
N THR A 107 5.64 -7.80 18.04
CA THR A 107 6.19 -7.49 16.72
C THR A 107 6.57 -8.80 16.04
N TYR A 108 6.11 -8.96 14.81
CA TYR A 108 6.44 -10.08 13.93
C TYR A 108 7.21 -9.55 12.72
N GLU A 109 8.30 -10.20 12.37
CA GLU A 109 9.12 -9.87 11.21
C GLU A 109 9.24 -11.07 10.29
N LYS A 110 9.39 -10.82 8.98
CA LYS A 110 9.52 -11.87 7.98
C LYS A 110 10.84 -12.61 8.17
N GLY A 111 10.75 -13.94 8.29
CA GLY A 111 11.89 -14.84 8.36
C GLY A 111 12.37 -15.32 6.98
N GLU A 112 13.42 -16.12 6.96
CA GLU A 112 13.97 -16.74 5.73
C GLU A 112 13.04 -17.81 5.12
N ASP A 113 12.07 -18.28 5.90
CA ASP A 113 11.07 -19.29 5.51
C ASP A 113 9.75 -18.66 4.99
N ASP A 114 9.75 -17.33 4.74
CA ASP A 114 8.60 -16.52 4.31
C ASP A 114 7.46 -16.44 5.34
N GLU A 115 7.68 -16.89 6.58
CA GLU A 115 6.73 -16.75 7.67
C GLU A 115 7.05 -15.52 8.55
N LEU A 116 6.03 -15.00 9.25
CA LEU A 116 6.18 -13.88 10.17
C LEU A 116 6.43 -14.40 11.60
N HIS A 117 7.67 -14.29 12.06
CA HIS A 117 8.12 -14.75 13.37
C HIS A 117 8.10 -13.62 14.40
N ALA A 118 7.66 -13.92 15.62
CA ALA A 118 7.70 -12.94 16.70
C ALA A 118 9.15 -12.63 17.11
N VAL A 119 9.51 -11.36 17.10
CA VAL A 119 10.86 -10.87 17.47
C VAL A 119 11.25 -11.28 18.89
N SER A 120 10.29 -11.32 19.80
CA SER A 120 10.51 -11.69 21.22
C SER A 120 10.38 -13.18 21.52
N ALA A 121 9.93 -13.99 20.53
CA ALA A 121 9.68 -15.44 20.69
C ALA A 121 9.76 -16.12 19.32
N GLU A 122 10.97 -16.53 18.90
CA GLU A 122 11.25 -17.07 17.57
C GLU A 122 10.38 -18.27 17.17
N ASP A 123 9.95 -19.08 18.14
CA ASP A 123 9.05 -20.21 17.89
C ASP A 123 7.58 -19.82 17.65
N LYS A 124 7.24 -18.51 17.77
CA LYS A 124 5.87 -18.04 17.60
C LYS A 124 5.69 -17.37 16.25
N ILE A 125 4.88 -17.98 15.40
CA ILE A 125 4.53 -17.51 14.07
C ILE A 125 3.18 -16.79 14.14
N LEU A 126 3.01 -15.74 13.34
CA LEU A 126 1.72 -15.06 13.19
C LEU A 126 0.72 -16.00 12.50
N GLY A 127 -0.39 -16.30 13.17
CA GLY A 127 -1.40 -17.21 12.65
C GLY A 127 -2.16 -16.62 11.44
N GLU A 128 -2.52 -17.50 10.52
CA GLU A 128 -3.31 -17.11 9.32
C GLU A 128 -4.68 -16.53 9.67
N GLU A 129 -5.21 -16.83 10.86
CA GLU A 129 -6.46 -16.27 11.36
C GLU A 129 -6.36 -14.77 11.69
N LYS A 130 -5.13 -14.26 11.91
CA LYS A 130 -4.87 -12.85 12.21
C LYS A 130 -4.50 -12.03 10.98
N LEU A 131 -3.97 -12.65 9.94
CA LEU A 131 -3.53 -11.99 8.71
C LEU A 131 -4.34 -12.49 7.51
N SER A 132 -5.06 -11.59 6.85
CA SER A 132 -5.77 -11.87 5.60
C SER A 132 -5.15 -11.07 4.48
N ILE A 133 -4.95 -11.70 3.32
CA ILE A 133 -4.44 -11.07 2.11
C ILE A 133 -5.46 -11.27 0.98
N GLU A 134 -6.04 -10.18 0.50
CA GLU A 134 -6.89 -10.17 -0.68
C GLU A 134 -6.03 -9.79 -1.89
N ASN A 135 -5.83 -10.75 -2.79
CA ASN A 135 -4.99 -10.61 -3.98
C ASN A 135 -5.81 -10.72 -5.27
N PRO A 136 -6.20 -9.60 -5.90
CA PRO A 136 -6.90 -9.59 -7.18
C PRO A 136 -5.96 -9.56 -8.39
N VAL A 137 -4.64 -9.62 -8.21
CA VAL A 137 -3.65 -9.43 -9.29
C VAL A 137 -3.78 -10.55 -10.33
N ASP A 138 -4.01 -10.14 -11.57
CA ASP A 138 -3.92 -11.00 -12.75
C ASP A 138 -2.70 -10.55 -13.58
N THR A 139 -1.58 -11.22 -13.39
CA THR A 139 -0.34 -10.90 -14.12
C THR A 139 -0.42 -11.19 -15.62
N GLY A 140 -1.43 -11.92 -16.08
CA GLY A 140 -1.71 -12.14 -17.51
C GLY A 140 -2.40 -10.96 -18.20
N LYS A 141 -2.74 -9.92 -17.46
CA LYS A 141 -3.51 -8.78 -17.96
C LYS A 141 -2.92 -7.46 -17.45
N GLU A 142 -2.69 -6.53 -18.36
CA GLU A 142 -2.31 -5.17 -18.01
C GLU A 142 -3.37 -4.48 -17.15
N GLY A 143 -2.91 -3.74 -16.14
CA GLY A 143 -3.78 -3.00 -15.26
C GLY A 143 -3.10 -2.54 -14.00
N VAL A 144 -3.86 -1.81 -13.19
CA VAL A 144 -3.49 -1.41 -11.84
C VAL A 144 -4.35 -2.20 -10.87
N TYR A 145 -3.72 -2.91 -9.97
CA TYR A 145 -4.36 -3.77 -8.98
C TYR A 145 -4.00 -3.30 -7.58
N GLU A 146 -4.87 -3.54 -6.61
CA GLU A 146 -4.62 -3.26 -5.21
C GLU A 146 -4.69 -4.55 -4.41
N VAL A 147 -3.59 -5.01 -3.85
CA VAL A 147 -3.54 -6.10 -2.88
C VAL A 147 -3.79 -5.53 -1.50
N THR A 148 -4.76 -6.08 -0.78
CA THR A 148 -5.11 -5.60 0.56
C THR A 148 -4.63 -6.60 1.61
N TYR A 149 -3.81 -6.14 2.54
CA TYR A 149 -3.38 -6.88 3.72
C TYR A 149 -4.19 -6.37 4.90
N THR A 150 -4.79 -7.26 5.66
CA THR A 150 -5.58 -6.92 6.85
C THR A 150 -5.12 -7.75 8.03
N VAL A 151 -4.82 -7.09 9.13
CA VAL A 151 -4.48 -7.73 10.39
C VAL A 151 -5.57 -7.45 11.43
N THR A 152 -5.92 -8.50 12.20
CA THR A 152 -6.96 -8.45 13.24
C THR A 152 -6.34 -8.84 14.58
N SER A 153 -6.49 -8.00 15.61
CA SER A 153 -6.08 -8.29 16.98
C SER A 153 -7.03 -9.27 17.67
N GLU A 154 -6.61 -9.80 18.82
CA GLU A 154 -7.46 -10.64 19.68
C GLU A 154 -8.71 -9.89 20.19
N GLU A 155 -8.60 -8.56 20.32
CA GLU A 155 -9.73 -7.69 20.71
C GLU A 155 -10.66 -7.35 19.54
N GLY A 156 -10.37 -7.83 18.32
CA GLY A 156 -11.16 -7.59 17.11
C GLY A 156 -10.90 -6.25 16.43
N GLN A 157 -9.84 -5.53 16.84
CA GLN A 157 -9.41 -4.33 16.12
C GLN A 157 -8.71 -4.73 14.81
N THR A 158 -8.98 -4.00 13.74
CA THR A 158 -8.41 -4.28 12.42
C THR A 158 -7.63 -3.10 11.89
N SER A 159 -6.59 -3.40 11.12
CA SER A 159 -5.90 -2.43 10.26
C SER A 159 -5.63 -3.05 8.90
N SER A 160 -5.72 -2.24 7.86
CA SER A 160 -5.46 -2.69 6.50
C SER A 160 -4.47 -1.75 5.81
N ILE A 161 -3.65 -2.32 4.95
CA ILE A 161 -2.76 -1.56 4.06
C ILE A 161 -2.82 -2.14 2.65
N ARG A 162 -2.48 -1.33 1.65
CA ARG A 162 -2.55 -1.73 0.24
C ARG A 162 -1.21 -1.63 -0.44
N LEU A 163 -0.87 -2.67 -1.20
CA LEU A 163 0.19 -2.68 -2.19
C LEU A 163 -0.44 -2.41 -3.56
N ILE A 164 0.04 -1.38 -4.25
CA ILE A 164 -0.38 -1.08 -5.62
C ILE A 164 0.52 -1.87 -6.57
N VAL A 165 -0.08 -2.63 -7.46
CA VAL A 165 0.62 -3.46 -8.45
C VAL A 165 0.24 -2.99 -9.84
N CYS A 166 1.22 -2.46 -10.58
CA CYS A 166 1.06 -2.07 -11.98
C CYS A 166 1.61 -3.19 -12.86
N VAL A 167 0.74 -3.85 -13.63
CA VAL A 167 1.13 -4.86 -14.62
C VAL A 167 1.13 -4.21 -16.00
N ASN A 168 2.25 -4.23 -16.68
CA ASN A 168 2.44 -3.67 -18.02
C ASN A 168 3.46 -4.47 -18.84
N GLU A 169 3.54 -4.18 -20.17
CA GLU A 169 4.56 -4.76 -21.05
C GLU A 169 5.97 -4.27 -20.72
#